data_668b73e8d182e9bf2aad4432dc5394aa
#
_entry.id   668b73e8d182e9bf2aad4432dc5394aa
#
_cell.length_a   1.000
_cell.length_b   1.000
_cell.length_c   1.000
_cell.angle_alpha   90.00
_cell.angle_beta   90.00
_cell.angle_gamma   90.00
#
_symmetry.space_group_name_H-M   'P 1'
#
loop_
_entity.id
_entity.type
_entity.pdbx_description
1 polymer ?
#
loop_
_entity_poly.entity_id
_entity_poly.type
_entity_poly.pdbx_seq_one_letter_code
_entity_poly.pdbx_strand_id
1 'polypeptide(L)'
;THLVLSAGINQSLFSEMEKYPCFYRNQNGGFDKKIVLKISDFRSAMIQGKFLARKGLEVSEFRVESGMNCGGHLFPSPGETLPKILGEIKQKKESLGSQFLGAVQKYYAANGLDVNRLIPFTPQFSVQGGVGNYAESEMLMRDFGMNRCGWGTPFLLVPEATLVDDETRKKLAAATEEDFWISHASPLGVPFSNLRTSSAECARKQRICE
;
A
#
# COMPACT_ATOMS: atom_id res chain seq x y z
N THR A 1 5.67 4.10 -16.69
CA THR A 1 5.02 4.87 -15.60
C THR A 1 4.18 3.96 -14.74
N HIS A 2 4.08 4.28 -13.42
CA HIS A 2 3.26 3.53 -12.45
C HIS A 2 2.10 4.41 -11.97
N LEU A 3 0.89 3.83 -11.92
CA LEU A 3 -0.27 4.42 -11.29
C LEU A 3 -0.52 3.69 -9.97
N VAL A 4 -0.49 4.44 -8.86
CA VAL A 4 -0.73 3.91 -7.51
C VAL A 4 -2.18 4.13 -7.14
N LEU A 5 -2.90 3.05 -6.89
CA LEU A 5 -4.31 3.05 -6.50
C LEU A 5 -4.44 2.84 -4.99
N SER A 6 -5.35 3.59 -4.37
CA SER A 6 -5.69 3.38 -2.96
C SER A 6 -6.30 2.00 -2.72
N ALA A 7 -6.18 1.52 -1.49
CA ALA A 7 -6.90 0.33 -1.05
C ALA A 7 -8.42 0.56 -1.17
N GLY A 8 -9.12 -0.44 -1.67
CA GLY A 8 -10.56 -0.41 -1.88
C GLY A 8 -10.96 -0.42 -3.35
N ILE A 9 -12.19 -0.89 -3.60
CA ILE A 9 -12.72 -1.03 -4.95
C ILE A 9 -13.39 0.27 -5.36
N ASN A 10 -12.77 0.98 -6.30
CA ASN A 10 -13.38 2.14 -6.97
C ASN A 10 -13.88 1.72 -8.36
N GLN A 11 -15.16 1.34 -8.44
CA GLN A 11 -15.76 0.81 -9.67
C GLN A 11 -15.70 1.83 -10.82
N SER A 12 -16.00 3.11 -10.55
CA SER A 12 -16.02 4.16 -11.58
C SER A 12 -14.62 4.36 -12.17
N LEU A 13 -13.59 4.46 -11.32
CA LEU A 13 -12.20 4.59 -11.76
C LEU A 13 -11.75 3.38 -12.59
N PHE A 14 -12.06 2.17 -12.13
CA PHE A 14 -11.62 0.95 -12.80
C PHE A 14 -12.36 0.75 -14.14
N SER A 15 -13.63 1.15 -14.23
CA SER A 15 -14.37 1.15 -15.50
C SER A 15 -13.87 2.21 -16.46
N GLU A 16 -13.38 3.34 -15.96
CA GLU A 16 -12.73 4.32 -16.80
C GLU A 16 -11.39 3.82 -17.33
N MET A 17 -10.58 3.17 -16.48
CA MET A 17 -9.28 2.62 -16.89
C MET A 17 -9.40 1.56 -18.00
N GLU A 18 -10.48 0.79 -18.06
CA GLU A 18 -10.75 -0.18 -19.12
C GLU A 18 -10.72 0.44 -20.54
N LYS A 19 -10.99 1.73 -20.67
CA LYS A 19 -11.05 2.41 -21.97
C LYS A 19 -9.66 2.74 -22.53
N TYR A 20 -8.60 2.59 -21.74
CA TYR A 20 -7.26 3.04 -22.13
C TYR A 20 -6.31 1.86 -22.43
N PRO A 21 -5.88 1.72 -23.70
CA PRO A 21 -5.00 0.61 -24.12
C PRO A 21 -3.68 0.52 -23.36
N CYS A 22 -3.19 1.62 -22.80
CA CYS A 22 -1.92 1.67 -22.09
C CYS A 22 -1.87 0.84 -20.79
N PHE A 23 -3.01 0.36 -20.30
CA PHE A 23 -3.09 -0.54 -19.15
C PHE A 23 -3.09 -2.03 -19.54
N TYR A 24 -3.26 -2.33 -20.82
CA TYR A 24 -3.20 -3.69 -21.34
C TYR A 24 -1.80 -4.07 -21.78
N ARG A 25 -1.59 -5.37 -22.05
CA ARG A 25 -0.32 -5.85 -22.57
C ARG A 25 -0.03 -5.27 -23.94
N ASN A 26 1.14 -4.66 -24.06
CA ASN A 26 1.66 -4.16 -25.33
C ASN A 26 2.21 -5.31 -26.19
N GLN A 27 2.74 -4.99 -27.36
CA GLN A 27 3.26 -5.98 -28.34
C GLN A 27 4.38 -6.86 -27.78
N ASN A 28 5.12 -6.36 -26.77
CA ASN A 28 6.22 -7.10 -26.13
C ASN A 28 5.77 -7.88 -24.88
N GLY A 29 4.47 -7.97 -24.61
CA GLY A 29 3.91 -8.60 -23.40
C GLY A 29 4.13 -7.80 -22.11
N GLY A 30 4.64 -6.57 -22.18
CA GLY A 30 4.80 -5.66 -21.06
C GLY A 30 3.62 -4.70 -20.88
N PHE A 31 3.77 -3.73 -19.99
CA PHE A 31 2.79 -2.68 -19.75
C PHE A 31 3.39 -1.30 -19.98
N ASP A 32 2.70 -0.43 -20.70
CA ASP A 32 3.10 0.97 -20.82
C ASP A 32 2.84 1.73 -19.53
N LYS A 33 1.70 1.44 -18.89
CA LYS A 33 1.35 1.92 -17.53
C LYS A 33 1.10 0.74 -16.61
N LYS A 34 1.86 0.68 -15.53
CA LYS A 34 1.75 -0.37 -14.50
C LYS A 34 0.79 0.05 -13.41
N ILE A 35 0.01 -0.91 -12.91
CA ILE A 35 -0.90 -0.71 -11.77
C ILE A 35 -0.20 -1.17 -10.49
N VAL A 36 -0.06 -0.27 -9.54
CA VAL A 36 0.34 -0.56 -8.16
C VAL A 36 -0.90 -0.43 -7.28
N LEU A 37 -1.28 -1.49 -6.60
CA LEU A 37 -2.47 -1.52 -5.77
C LEU A 37 -2.10 -1.60 -4.29
N LYS A 38 -2.57 -0.64 -3.51
CA LYS A 38 -2.40 -0.64 -2.05
C LYS A 38 -3.34 -1.67 -1.41
N ILE A 39 -2.81 -2.44 -0.49
CA ILE A 39 -3.52 -3.52 0.19
C ILE A 39 -3.20 -3.52 1.69
N SER A 40 -4.11 -4.05 2.52
CA SER A 40 -3.90 -4.27 3.94
C SER A 40 -3.36 -5.68 4.26
N ASP A 41 -3.77 -6.68 3.49
CA ASP A 41 -3.51 -8.09 3.73
C ASP A 41 -3.63 -8.91 2.43
N PHE A 42 -3.37 -10.21 2.51
CA PHE A 42 -3.46 -11.11 1.36
C PHE A 42 -4.89 -11.25 0.80
N ARG A 43 -5.90 -11.24 1.68
CA ARG A 43 -7.30 -11.32 1.26
C ARG A 43 -7.72 -10.10 0.43
N SER A 44 -7.27 -8.90 0.83
CA SER A 44 -7.54 -7.68 0.07
C SER A 44 -6.86 -7.71 -1.30
N ALA A 45 -5.63 -8.25 -1.40
CA ALA A 45 -4.96 -8.48 -2.69
C ALA A 45 -5.77 -9.40 -3.60
N MET A 46 -6.28 -10.51 -3.05
CA MET A 46 -7.10 -11.47 -3.79
C MET A 46 -8.39 -10.86 -4.31
N ILE A 47 -9.13 -10.17 -3.46
CA ILE A 47 -10.45 -9.59 -3.82
C ILE A 47 -10.28 -8.50 -4.87
N GLN A 48 -9.40 -7.54 -4.62
CA GLN A 48 -9.20 -6.39 -5.49
C GLN A 48 -8.49 -6.78 -6.79
N GLY A 49 -7.47 -7.66 -6.72
CA GLY A 49 -6.77 -8.18 -7.90
C GLY A 49 -7.71 -8.96 -8.82
N LYS A 50 -8.59 -9.79 -8.26
CA LYS A 50 -9.61 -10.51 -9.04
C LYS A 50 -10.64 -9.58 -9.68
N PHE A 51 -11.00 -8.50 -8.98
CA PHE A 51 -11.91 -7.50 -9.53
C PHE A 51 -11.30 -6.80 -10.75
N LEU A 52 -10.03 -6.35 -10.65
CA LEU A 52 -9.29 -5.74 -11.76
C LEU A 52 -9.07 -6.74 -12.91
N ALA A 53 -8.71 -7.99 -12.62
CA ALA A 53 -8.50 -9.03 -13.62
C ALA A 53 -9.74 -9.31 -14.48
N ARG A 54 -10.94 -9.22 -13.90
CA ARG A 54 -12.22 -9.35 -14.65
C ARG A 54 -12.43 -8.21 -15.65
N LYS A 55 -11.70 -7.12 -15.52
CA LYS A 55 -11.69 -5.96 -16.41
C LYS A 55 -10.45 -5.95 -17.34
N GLY A 56 -9.72 -7.07 -17.39
CA GLY A 56 -8.49 -7.20 -18.15
C GLY A 56 -7.31 -6.41 -17.58
N LEU A 57 -7.48 -5.78 -16.41
CA LEU A 57 -6.48 -4.97 -15.75
C LEU A 57 -5.61 -5.84 -14.83
N GLU A 58 -4.31 -5.89 -15.11
CA GLU A 58 -3.38 -6.70 -14.33
C GLU A 58 -2.61 -5.82 -13.32
N VAL A 59 -2.58 -6.26 -12.06
CA VAL A 59 -1.82 -5.59 -11.00
C VAL A 59 -0.36 -6.01 -11.10
N SER A 60 0.53 -5.07 -11.34
CA SER A 60 1.98 -5.31 -11.44
C SER A 60 2.66 -5.37 -10.07
N GLU A 61 2.13 -4.64 -9.09
CA GLU A 61 2.68 -4.57 -7.74
C GLU A 61 1.55 -4.43 -6.72
N PHE A 62 1.59 -5.24 -5.68
CA PHE A 62 0.78 -5.06 -4.48
C PHE A 62 1.62 -4.37 -3.40
N ARG A 63 1.12 -3.25 -2.90
CA ARG A 63 1.80 -2.48 -1.85
C ARG A 63 1.08 -2.65 -0.53
N VAL A 64 1.75 -3.33 0.39
CA VAL A 64 1.24 -3.53 1.75
C VAL A 64 1.42 -2.25 2.54
N GLU A 65 0.31 -1.67 3.00
CA GLU A 65 0.30 -0.55 3.92
C GLU A 65 -0.49 -0.93 5.15
N SER A 66 0.11 -0.86 6.33
CA SER A 66 -0.65 -0.99 7.56
C SER A 66 -1.12 0.39 8.01
N GLY A 67 -2.38 0.50 8.45
CA GLY A 67 -2.96 1.75 8.93
C GLY A 67 -2.20 2.34 10.11
N MET A 68 -1.63 1.50 10.96
CA MET A 68 -0.81 1.93 12.10
C MET A 68 0.53 2.54 11.67
N ASN A 69 1.11 2.08 10.55
CA ASN A 69 2.44 2.47 10.13
C ASN A 69 2.47 3.62 9.11
N CYS A 70 1.35 3.85 8.41
CA CYS A 70 1.29 4.83 7.31
C CYS A 70 0.30 5.96 7.56
N GLY A 71 -0.38 5.98 8.70
CA GLY A 71 -1.46 6.93 8.97
C GLY A 71 -2.69 6.76 8.06
N GLY A 72 -2.76 5.66 7.31
CA GLY A 72 -3.84 5.36 6.39
C GLY A 72 -5.04 4.70 7.08
N HIS A 73 -6.19 4.74 6.41
CA HIS A 73 -7.45 4.14 6.88
C HIS A 73 -7.58 2.66 6.50
N LEU A 74 -6.51 1.90 6.64
CA LEU A 74 -6.55 0.47 6.41
C LEU A 74 -7.03 -0.23 7.67
N PHE A 75 -8.01 -1.09 7.50
CA PHE A 75 -8.53 -1.92 8.58
C PHE A 75 -7.74 -3.23 8.61
N PRO A 76 -6.72 -3.39 9.46
CA PRO A 76 -6.13 -4.70 9.66
C PRO A 76 -7.21 -5.61 10.24
N SER A 77 -7.21 -6.87 9.81
CA SER A 77 -8.04 -7.88 10.48
C SER A 77 -7.71 -7.88 11.96
N PRO A 78 -8.70 -7.98 12.85
CA PRO A 78 -8.47 -7.94 14.29
C PRO A 78 -7.36 -8.91 14.72
N GLY A 79 -6.36 -8.40 15.45
CA GLY A 79 -5.23 -9.19 15.94
C GLY A 79 -4.12 -9.47 14.91
N GLU A 80 -4.20 -8.92 13.71
CA GLU A 80 -3.13 -9.09 12.73
C GLU A 80 -2.07 -7.99 12.83
N THR A 81 -0.79 -8.41 12.89
CA THR A 81 0.37 -7.53 12.87
C THR A 81 1.06 -7.60 11.51
N LEU A 82 1.83 -6.58 11.16
CA LEU A 82 2.53 -6.53 9.88
C LEU A 82 3.41 -7.76 9.60
N PRO A 83 4.23 -8.29 10.53
CA PRO A 83 5.01 -9.50 10.29
C PRO A 83 4.17 -10.73 9.93
N LYS A 84 3.00 -10.89 10.56
CA LYS A 84 2.09 -11.99 10.29
C LYS A 84 1.49 -11.88 8.88
N ILE A 85 1.05 -10.68 8.50
CA ILE A 85 0.54 -10.37 7.16
C ILE A 85 1.61 -10.65 6.09
N LEU A 86 2.83 -10.16 6.31
CA LEU A 86 3.94 -10.36 5.37
C LEU A 86 4.35 -11.84 5.27
N GLY A 87 4.28 -12.58 6.39
CA GLY A 87 4.51 -14.03 6.42
C GLY A 87 3.49 -14.79 5.56
N GLU A 88 2.20 -14.45 5.65
CA GLU A 88 1.16 -15.01 4.80
C GLU A 88 1.38 -14.69 3.32
N ILE A 89 1.70 -13.44 3.01
CA ILE A 89 2.00 -13.00 1.64
C ILE A 89 3.19 -13.78 1.08
N LYS A 90 4.28 -13.91 1.84
CA LYS A 90 5.46 -14.68 1.42
C LYS A 90 5.12 -16.09 0.98
N GLN A 91 4.23 -16.77 1.73
CA GLN A 91 3.83 -18.14 1.44
C GLN A 91 2.93 -18.28 0.21
N LYS A 92 2.10 -17.27 -0.09
CA LYS A 92 1.01 -17.37 -1.06
C LYS A 92 1.20 -16.56 -2.33
N LYS A 93 2.13 -15.60 -2.37
CA LYS A 93 2.27 -14.62 -3.46
C LYS A 93 2.47 -15.25 -4.84
N GLU A 94 3.19 -16.36 -4.93
CA GLU A 94 3.50 -17.02 -6.20
C GLU A 94 2.24 -17.53 -6.92
N SER A 95 1.19 -17.83 -6.16
CA SER A 95 -0.07 -18.33 -6.72
C SER A 95 -0.96 -17.23 -7.32
N LEU A 96 -0.70 -15.95 -7.01
CA LEU A 96 -1.61 -14.86 -7.39
C LEU A 96 -1.69 -14.66 -8.90
N GLY A 97 -0.57 -14.66 -9.58
CA GLY A 97 -0.52 -14.45 -11.03
C GLY A 97 -1.38 -15.47 -11.78
N SER A 98 -1.20 -16.75 -11.45
CA SER A 98 -1.98 -17.83 -12.07
C SER A 98 -3.47 -17.77 -11.75
N GLN A 99 -3.83 -17.35 -10.54
CA GLN A 99 -5.24 -17.22 -10.14
C GLN A 99 -5.99 -16.11 -10.89
N PHE A 100 -5.30 -15.06 -11.32
CA PHE A 100 -5.90 -13.96 -12.06
C PHE A 100 -5.91 -14.17 -13.57
N LEU A 101 -4.95 -14.93 -14.10
CA LEU A 101 -4.71 -15.09 -15.52
C LEU A 101 -5.96 -15.54 -16.29
N GLY A 102 -6.69 -16.51 -15.79
CA GLY A 102 -7.91 -17.01 -16.46
C GLY A 102 -9.02 -15.95 -16.57
N ALA A 103 -9.12 -15.02 -15.63
CA ALA A 103 -10.07 -13.92 -15.73
C ALA A 103 -9.64 -12.88 -16.76
N VAL A 104 -8.35 -12.57 -16.81
CA VAL A 104 -7.77 -11.65 -17.82
C VAL A 104 -7.91 -12.24 -19.22
N GLN A 105 -7.62 -13.53 -19.42
CA GLN A 105 -7.78 -14.21 -20.70
C GLN A 105 -9.22 -14.13 -21.21
N LYS A 106 -10.21 -14.38 -20.34
CA LYS A 106 -11.63 -14.25 -20.69
C LYS A 106 -12.00 -12.84 -21.14
N TYR A 107 -11.49 -11.84 -20.44
CA TYR A 107 -11.74 -10.45 -20.81
C TYR A 107 -11.11 -10.11 -22.17
N TYR A 108 -9.86 -10.49 -22.39
CA TYR A 108 -9.16 -10.24 -23.65
C TYR A 108 -9.89 -10.89 -24.83
N ALA A 109 -10.27 -12.15 -24.71
CA ALA A 109 -11.02 -12.86 -25.73
C ALA A 109 -12.37 -12.19 -26.05
N ALA A 110 -13.10 -11.74 -25.01
CA ALA A 110 -14.39 -11.10 -25.18
C ALA A 110 -14.31 -9.70 -25.82
N ASN A 111 -13.18 -9.02 -25.69
CA ASN A 111 -12.98 -7.66 -26.19
C ASN A 111 -12.05 -7.59 -27.42
N GLY A 112 -11.73 -8.71 -28.06
CA GLY A 112 -10.88 -8.75 -29.26
C GLY A 112 -9.43 -8.37 -29.03
N LEU A 113 -8.94 -8.48 -27.78
CA LEU A 113 -7.55 -8.26 -27.43
C LEU A 113 -6.73 -9.54 -27.67
N ASP A 114 -5.46 -9.38 -27.99
CA ASP A 114 -4.59 -10.51 -28.28
C ASP A 114 -4.19 -11.30 -27.01
N VAL A 115 -4.80 -12.47 -26.84
CA VAL A 115 -4.57 -13.38 -25.71
C VAL A 115 -3.14 -13.92 -25.68
N ASN A 116 -2.45 -14.01 -26.83
CA ASN A 116 -1.08 -14.52 -26.90
C ASN A 116 -0.07 -13.58 -26.23
N ARG A 117 -0.43 -12.34 -25.96
CA ARG A 117 0.39 -11.39 -25.19
C ARG A 117 0.38 -11.66 -23.69
N LEU A 118 -0.54 -12.50 -23.20
CA LEU A 118 -0.68 -12.82 -21.79
C LEU A 118 0.36 -13.84 -21.34
N ILE A 119 1.52 -13.35 -20.94
CA ILE A 119 2.58 -14.16 -20.34
C ILE A 119 2.33 -14.22 -18.82
N PRO A 120 2.28 -15.42 -18.20
CA PRO A 120 2.17 -15.54 -16.75
C PRO A 120 3.30 -14.78 -16.05
N PHE A 121 2.95 -14.04 -15.01
CA PHE A 121 3.93 -13.35 -14.17
C PHE A 121 3.47 -13.31 -12.71
N THR A 122 4.42 -13.24 -11.81
CA THR A 122 4.16 -13.01 -10.39
C THR A 122 4.19 -11.52 -10.11
N PRO A 123 3.08 -10.92 -9.58
CA PRO A 123 3.10 -9.53 -9.16
C PRO A 123 4.18 -9.26 -8.13
N GLN A 124 4.80 -8.09 -8.19
CA GLN A 124 5.74 -7.65 -7.16
C GLN A 124 5.00 -7.31 -5.86
N PHE A 125 5.69 -7.43 -4.74
CA PHE A 125 5.20 -7.00 -3.45
C PHE A 125 6.14 -5.97 -2.84
N SER A 126 5.57 -4.88 -2.37
CA SER A 126 6.28 -3.87 -1.60
C SER A 126 5.57 -3.62 -0.27
N VAL A 127 6.30 -3.14 0.70
CA VAL A 127 5.78 -2.73 2.01
C VAL A 127 6.08 -1.27 2.25
N GLN A 128 5.11 -0.53 2.78
CA GLN A 128 5.25 0.89 3.06
C GLN A 128 4.86 1.19 4.51
N GLY A 129 5.71 1.96 5.18
CA GLY A 129 5.56 2.34 6.57
C GLY A 129 6.17 1.34 7.55
N GLY A 130 6.48 1.83 8.75
CA GLY A 130 7.13 1.02 9.79
C GLY A 130 8.59 0.68 9.50
N VAL A 131 9.24 1.35 8.56
CA VAL A 131 10.66 1.18 8.22
C VAL A 131 11.41 2.41 8.72
N GLY A 132 12.20 2.25 9.76
CA GLY A 132 12.94 3.33 10.39
C GLY A 132 14.43 3.33 10.05
N ASN A 133 14.99 2.19 9.64
CA ASN A 133 16.42 2.06 9.35
C ASN A 133 16.71 1.05 8.24
N TYR A 134 17.96 1.02 7.79
CA TYR A 134 18.40 0.17 6.70
C TYR A 134 18.29 -1.34 7.03
N ALA A 135 18.62 -1.73 8.26
CA ALA A 135 18.57 -3.14 8.66
C ALA A 135 17.14 -3.71 8.62
N GLU A 136 16.15 -2.92 9.00
CA GLU A 136 14.73 -3.29 8.86
C GLU A 136 14.32 -3.44 7.41
N SER A 137 14.76 -2.53 6.53
CA SER A 137 14.51 -2.62 5.09
C SER A 137 15.12 -3.90 4.50
N GLU A 138 16.37 -4.22 4.86
CA GLU A 138 17.04 -5.45 4.45
C GLU A 138 16.30 -6.72 4.95
N MET A 139 15.88 -6.71 6.21
CA MET A 139 15.10 -7.80 6.80
C MET A 139 13.79 -8.03 6.02
N LEU A 140 13.06 -6.97 5.71
CA LEU A 140 11.80 -7.07 4.95
C LEU A 140 12.01 -7.67 3.56
N MET A 141 13.06 -7.28 2.87
CA MET A 141 13.39 -7.84 1.54
C MET A 141 13.87 -9.29 1.65
N ARG A 142 14.79 -9.60 2.55
CA ARG A 142 15.40 -10.93 2.69
C ARG A 142 14.44 -11.94 3.33
N ASP A 143 13.86 -11.59 4.47
CA ASP A 143 13.13 -12.55 5.31
C ASP A 143 11.66 -12.67 4.90
N PHE A 144 11.06 -11.61 4.41
CA PHE A 144 9.67 -11.61 3.92
C PHE A 144 9.55 -11.63 2.40
N GLY A 145 10.65 -11.53 1.66
CA GLY A 145 10.67 -11.60 0.21
C GLY A 145 9.96 -10.42 -0.45
N MET A 146 10.01 -9.25 0.16
CA MET A 146 9.51 -8.02 -0.44
C MET A 146 10.45 -7.54 -1.55
N ASN A 147 9.88 -7.05 -2.64
CA ASN A 147 10.67 -6.53 -3.76
C ASN A 147 11.16 -5.11 -3.51
N ARG A 148 10.44 -4.34 -2.67
CA ARG A 148 10.74 -2.95 -2.33
C ARG A 148 10.20 -2.59 -0.97
N CYS A 149 10.83 -1.59 -0.33
CA CYS A 149 10.35 -0.95 0.88
C CYS A 149 10.13 0.54 0.63
N GLY A 150 9.04 1.09 1.17
CA GLY A 150 8.75 2.51 1.16
C GLY A 150 8.97 3.11 2.54
N TRP A 151 9.75 4.17 2.60
CA TRP A 151 10.05 4.90 3.82
C TRP A 151 9.13 6.11 3.90
N GLY A 152 8.54 6.35 5.05
CA GLY A 152 7.67 7.50 5.28
C GLY A 152 8.18 8.38 6.40
N THR A 153 8.10 7.90 7.63
CA THR A 153 8.42 8.67 8.85
C THR A 153 9.81 9.32 8.83
N PRO A 154 10.89 8.66 8.38
CA PRO A 154 12.22 9.30 8.35
C PRO A 154 12.27 10.57 7.49
N PHE A 155 11.45 10.65 6.45
CA PHE A 155 11.41 11.85 5.59
C PHE A 155 10.76 13.05 6.25
N LEU A 156 10.03 12.88 7.35
CA LEU A 156 9.53 14.02 8.14
C LEU A 156 10.67 14.85 8.75
N LEU A 157 11.85 14.25 8.90
CA LEU A 157 13.05 14.92 9.43
C LEU A 157 13.90 15.57 8.33
N VAL A 158 13.54 15.41 7.07
CA VAL A 158 14.27 15.96 5.90
C VAL A 158 13.54 17.21 5.40
N PRO A 159 14.09 18.41 5.60
CA PRO A 159 13.42 19.68 5.26
C PRO A 159 13.00 19.76 3.79
N GLU A 160 13.81 19.20 2.89
CA GLU A 160 13.58 19.24 1.45
C GLU A 160 12.42 18.32 1.01
N ALA A 161 12.06 17.34 1.84
CA ALA A 161 11.03 16.36 1.52
C ALA A 161 9.69 16.66 2.21
N THR A 162 9.63 17.57 3.18
CA THR A 162 8.46 17.81 4.00
C THR A 162 8.28 19.28 4.36
N LEU A 163 7.02 19.70 4.51
CA LEU A 163 6.63 21.05 4.96
C LEU A 163 6.33 21.10 6.47
N VAL A 164 6.83 20.18 7.25
CA VAL A 164 6.71 20.22 8.72
C VAL A 164 7.49 21.44 9.24
N ASP A 165 6.84 22.22 10.12
CA ASP A 165 7.46 23.38 10.73
C ASP A 165 8.68 23.02 11.58
N ASP A 166 9.60 23.98 11.76
CA ASP A 166 10.88 23.76 12.43
C ASP A 166 10.74 23.31 13.89
N GLU A 167 9.70 23.77 14.58
CA GLU A 167 9.44 23.37 15.97
C GLU A 167 9.02 21.91 16.04
N THR A 168 8.06 21.51 15.22
CA THR A 168 7.61 20.11 15.14
C THR A 168 8.75 19.19 14.71
N ARG A 169 9.57 19.62 13.75
CA ARG A 169 10.73 18.85 13.31
C ARG A 169 11.75 18.63 14.43
N LYS A 170 12.07 19.67 15.22
CA LYS A 170 12.96 19.55 16.39
C LYS A 170 12.37 18.60 17.43
N LYS A 171 11.07 18.69 17.71
CA LYS A 171 10.38 17.79 18.63
C LYS A 171 10.44 16.34 18.15
N LEU A 172 10.21 16.08 16.86
CA LEU A 172 10.28 14.74 16.29
C LEU A 172 11.71 14.17 16.36
N ALA A 173 12.72 14.98 16.06
CA ALA A 173 14.12 14.57 16.11
C ALA A 173 14.62 14.23 17.52
N ALA A 174 14.04 14.86 18.54
CA ALA A 174 14.37 14.63 19.95
C ALA A 174 13.46 13.62 20.65
N ALA A 175 12.38 13.17 19.98
CA ALA A 175 11.35 12.35 20.59
C ALA A 175 11.86 10.94 20.92
N THR A 176 11.41 10.43 22.05
CA THR A 176 11.58 9.06 22.52
C THR A 176 10.23 8.33 22.46
N GLU A 177 10.20 7.04 22.77
CA GLU A 177 8.95 6.28 22.81
C GLU A 177 7.93 6.86 23.80
N GLU A 178 8.38 7.50 24.89
CA GLU A 178 7.53 8.12 25.90
C GLU A 178 6.81 9.37 25.39
N ASP A 179 7.33 10.02 24.35
CA ASP A 179 6.74 11.19 23.73
C ASP A 179 5.56 10.85 22.81
N PHE A 180 5.37 9.57 22.51
CA PHE A 180 4.26 9.09 21.71
C PHE A 180 3.17 8.48 22.58
N TRP A 181 1.97 8.48 22.06
CA TRP A 181 0.82 7.77 22.63
C TRP A 181 -0.11 7.29 21.53
N ILE A 182 -0.79 6.19 21.81
CA ILE A 182 -1.78 5.66 20.88
C ILE A 182 -3.11 6.40 21.11
N SER A 183 -3.53 7.14 20.11
CA SER A 183 -4.79 7.88 20.11
C SER A 183 -5.91 7.02 19.54
N HIS A 184 -7.06 7.06 20.19
CA HIS A 184 -8.31 6.47 19.70
C HIS A 184 -9.26 7.53 19.11
N ALA A 185 -8.77 8.75 18.88
CA ALA A 185 -9.57 9.88 18.38
C ALA A 185 -9.75 9.88 16.84
N SER A 186 -9.43 8.78 16.17
CA SER A 186 -9.71 8.62 14.75
C SER A 186 -11.22 8.53 14.50
N PRO A 187 -11.78 9.24 13.50
CA PRO A 187 -13.18 9.12 13.11
C PRO A 187 -13.61 7.68 12.77
N LEU A 188 -12.66 6.85 12.39
CA LEU A 188 -12.88 5.44 12.03
C LEU A 188 -12.56 4.47 13.18
N GLY A 189 -12.21 4.97 14.36
CA GLY A 189 -11.87 4.14 15.52
C GLY A 189 -10.55 3.38 15.40
N VAL A 190 -9.73 3.67 14.39
CA VAL A 190 -8.41 3.02 14.22
C VAL A 190 -7.40 3.71 15.12
N PRO A 191 -6.73 2.99 16.04
CA PRO A 191 -5.68 3.57 16.87
C PRO A 191 -4.48 4.02 16.03
N PHE A 192 -3.89 5.16 16.35
CA PHE A 192 -2.67 5.64 15.68
C PHE A 192 -1.76 6.39 16.67
N SER A 193 -0.46 6.41 16.36
CA SER A 193 0.53 7.07 17.20
C SER A 193 0.51 8.58 16.97
N ASN A 194 0.45 9.33 18.07
CA ASN A 194 0.53 10.79 18.10
C ASN A 194 1.69 11.26 18.96
N LEU A 195 2.34 12.33 18.51
CA LEU A 195 3.32 13.04 19.32
C LEU A 195 2.60 13.90 20.37
N ARG A 196 2.82 13.61 21.66
CA ARG A 196 2.14 14.26 22.79
C ARG A 196 2.30 15.78 22.82
N THR A 197 3.44 16.26 22.34
CA THR A 197 3.85 17.66 22.37
C THR A 197 3.61 18.40 21.07
N SER A 198 2.91 17.76 20.10
CA SER A 198 2.57 18.43 18.84
C SER A 198 1.61 19.60 19.08
N SER A 199 1.69 20.64 18.25
CA SER A 199 0.82 21.80 18.31
C SER A 199 -0.67 21.42 18.22
N ALA A 200 -0.99 20.43 17.38
CA ALA A 200 -2.34 19.91 17.25
C ALA A 200 -2.87 19.26 18.54
N GLU A 201 -2.03 18.47 19.23
CA GLU A 201 -2.40 17.86 20.51
C GLU A 201 -2.52 18.89 21.63
N CYS A 202 -1.65 19.87 21.66
CA CYS A 202 -1.75 20.98 22.62
C CYS A 202 -3.05 21.78 22.42
N ALA A 203 -3.36 22.15 21.19
CA ALA A 203 -4.61 22.85 20.87
C ALA A 203 -5.87 22.01 21.16
N ARG A 204 -5.82 20.69 20.95
CA ARG A 204 -6.91 19.78 21.31
C ARG A 204 -7.14 19.73 22.82
N LYS A 205 -6.07 19.63 23.61
CA LYS A 205 -6.16 19.62 25.08
C LYS A 205 -6.74 20.93 25.64
N GLN A 206 -6.31 22.07 25.09
CA GLN A 206 -6.87 23.37 25.48
C GLN A 206 -8.37 23.44 25.26
N ARG A 207 -8.87 23.00 24.10
CA ARG A 207 -10.31 22.99 23.79
C ARG A 207 -11.15 22.02 24.62
N ILE A 208 -10.55 21.03 25.25
CA ILE A 208 -11.26 20.10 26.17
C ILE A 208 -11.33 20.68 27.58
N CYS A 209 -10.40 21.57 27.94
CA CYS A 209 -10.37 22.21 29.25
C CYS A 209 -11.22 23.51 29.34
N GLU A 210 -11.67 24.03 28.21
CA GLU A 210 -12.68 25.11 28.09
C GLU A 210 -14.10 24.54 28.04
#